data_b77748ae9a92426598bf3f35a17fd8af
#
_entry.id   b77748ae9a92426598bf3f35a17fd8af
#
_cell.length_a   1.000
_cell.length_b   1.000
_cell.length_c   1.000
_cell.angle_alpha   90.00
_cell.angle_beta   90.00
_cell.angle_gamma   90.00
#
_symmetry.space_group_name_H-M   'P 1'
#
loop_
_entity.id
_entity.type
_entity.pdbx_description
1 polymer ?
#
loop_
_entity_poly.entity_id
_entity_poly.type
_entity_poly.pdbx_seq_one_letter_code
_entity_poly.pdbx_strand_id
1 'polypeptide(L)'
;MRLSNLADYAVVLMSAAARQCGSVPIHAAMLAEQTGIPGPTAQKLVSGLARAGLLVASRGSGGGVRLARPAAAINVAEIIEAVEGPIALTSCVDEGRHDCALEGSCKVQPHWGVVNGAVRGALAEISLASLTATPTKSNPFVSSEVETPLDSAPTMGLSTSLEANGILQ
;
A
#
# COMPACT_ATOMS: atom_id res chain seq x y z
N MET A 1 5.07 1.45 -12.17
CA MET A 1 5.82 1.44 -10.91
C MET A 1 5.84 0.01 -10.40
N ARG A 2 6.99 -0.49 -9.98
CA ARG A 2 7.17 -1.83 -9.39
C ARG A 2 8.01 -1.65 -8.13
N LEU A 3 7.53 -2.14 -6.99
CA LEU A 3 8.37 -2.24 -5.80
C LEU A 3 9.52 -3.22 -6.08
N SER A 4 10.69 -2.94 -5.52
CA SER A 4 11.79 -3.91 -5.58
C SER A 4 11.46 -5.15 -4.75
N ASN A 5 12.10 -6.26 -5.07
CA ASN A 5 11.97 -7.47 -4.25
C ASN A 5 12.46 -7.22 -2.81
N LEU A 6 13.35 -6.27 -2.62
CA LEU A 6 13.89 -5.95 -1.29
C LEU A 6 12.85 -5.22 -0.44
N ALA A 7 12.08 -4.27 -1.02
CA ALA A 7 10.97 -3.60 -0.34
C ALA A 7 9.85 -4.58 0.00
N ASP A 8 9.48 -5.47 -0.93
CA ASP A 8 8.50 -6.53 -0.69
C ASP A 8 8.93 -7.42 0.48
N TYR A 9 10.16 -7.92 0.45
CA TYR A 9 10.73 -8.73 1.53
C TYR A 9 10.76 -7.98 2.88
N ALA A 10 10.99 -6.67 2.87
CA ALA A 10 10.96 -5.88 4.10
C ALA A 10 9.55 -5.85 4.71
N VAL A 11 8.52 -5.65 3.89
CA VAL A 11 7.13 -5.68 4.35
C VAL A 11 6.75 -7.06 4.89
N VAL A 12 7.11 -8.12 4.19
CA VAL A 12 6.86 -9.52 4.61
C VAL A 12 7.56 -9.81 5.94
N LEU A 13 8.84 -9.43 6.07
CA LEU A 13 9.63 -9.64 7.30
C LEU A 13 9.06 -8.85 8.47
N MET A 14 8.68 -7.59 8.28
CA MET A 14 8.07 -6.75 9.30
C MET A 14 6.71 -7.30 9.74
N SER A 15 5.91 -7.82 8.80
CA SER A 15 4.64 -8.47 9.10
C SER A 15 4.83 -9.75 9.93
N ALA A 16 5.86 -10.56 9.64
CA ALA A 16 6.20 -11.71 10.44
C ALA A 16 6.65 -11.32 11.86
N ALA A 17 7.49 -10.28 11.97
CA ALA A 17 7.92 -9.74 13.25
C ALA A 17 6.74 -9.21 14.09
N ALA A 18 5.77 -8.56 13.44
CA ALA A 18 4.58 -8.01 14.11
C ALA A 18 3.62 -9.11 14.64
N ARG A 19 3.48 -10.23 13.92
CA ARG A 19 2.67 -11.37 14.38
C ARG A 19 3.22 -12.03 15.65
N GLN A 20 4.51 -11.92 15.88
CA GLN A 20 5.19 -12.46 17.06
C GLN A 20 5.39 -11.39 18.15
N CYS A 21 4.70 -10.26 18.11
CA CYS A 21 4.71 -9.25 19.16
C CYS A 21 4.21 -9.80 20.50
N GLY A 22 5.12 -10.43 21.19
CA GLY A 22 5.05 -10.97 22.54
C GLY A 22 6.43 -10.84 23.16
N SER A 23 6.61 -11.26 24.37
CA SER A 23 7.74 -11.01 25.25
C SER A 23 9.11 -11.60 24.79
N VAL A 24 9.19 -12.32 23.68
CA VAL A 24 10.41 -13.01 23.27
C VAL A 24 11.02 -12.33 22.03
N PRO A 25 12.28 -11.86 22.09
CA PRO A 25 12.99 -11.35 20.94
C PRO A 25 13.18 -12.44 19.87
N ILE A 26 12.95 -12.09 18.62
CA ILE A 26 13.02 -13.01 17.48
C ILE A 26 14.39 -12.87 16.81
N HIS A 27 15.03 -13.98 16.48
CA HIS A 27 16.28 -13.96 15.72
C HIS A 27 16.02 -13.77 14.21
N ALA A 28 16.91 -13.05 13.52
CA ALA A 28 16.82 -12.86 12.07
C ALA A 28 16.76 -14.18 11.30
N ALA A 29 17.42 -15.23 11.79
CA ALA A 29 17.37 -16.57 11.21
C ALA A 29 15.96 -17.18 11.28
N MET A 30 15.25 -17.00 12.38
CA MET A 30 13.88 -17.48 12.55
C MET A 30 12.90 -16.69 11.63
N LEU A 31 13.09 -15.39 11.48
CA LEU A 31 12.31 -14.60 10.51
C LEU A 31 12.57 -15.05 9.08
N ALA A 32 13.83 -15.37 8.74
CA ALA A 32 14.20 -15.93 7.43
C ALA A 32 13.48 -17.26 7.16
N GLU A 33 13.49 -18.16 8.12
CA GLU A 33 12.85 -19.47 8.01
C GLU A 33 11.32 -19.34 7.86
N GLN A 34 10.69 -18.50 8.66
CA GLN A 34 9.23 -18.28 8.61
C GLN A 34 8.74 -17.62 7.34
N THR A 35 9.56 -16.75 6.75
CA THR A 35 9.19 -15.98 5.56
C THR A 35 9.69 -16.60 4.27
N GLY A 36 10.59 -17.56 4.33
CA GLY A 36 11.26 -18.13 3.15
C GLY A 36 12.27 -17.17 2.51
N ILE A 37 12.58 -16.03 3.17
CA ILE A 37 13.57 -15.06 2.67
C ILE A 37 14.98 -15.62 2.93
N PRO A 38 15.91 -15.56 1.95
CA PRO A 38 17.27 -16.02 2.16
C PRO A 38 17.92 -15.37 3.39
N GLY A 39 18.56 -16.17 4.25
CA GLY A 39 19.15 -15.74 5.51
C GLY A 39 20.02 -14.47 5.43
N PRO A 40 20.97 -14.37 4.47
CA PRO A 40 21.78 -13.15 4.29
C PRO A 40 20.93 -11.92 3.97
N THR A 41 19.86 -12.08 3.18
CA THR A 41 18.92 -10.99 2.84
C THR A 41 18.13 -10.57 4.08
N ALA A 42 17.58 -11.50 4.84
CA ALA A 42 16.87 -11.21 6.08
C ALA A 42 17.76 -10.46 7.09
N GLN A 43 19.02 -10.88 7.23
CA GLN A 43 19.99 -10.20 8.10
C GLN A 43 20.26 -8.75 7.65
N LYS A 44 20.42 -8.53 6.33
CA LYS A 44 20.60 -7.19 5.76
C LYS A 44 19.37 -6.32 6.01
N LEU A 45 18.18 -6.85 5.79
CA LEU A 45 16.90 -6.16 6.04
C LEU A 45 16.73 -5.80 7.51
N VAL A 46 16.94 -6.75 8.43
CA VAL A 46 16.88 -6.48 9.88
C VAL A 46 17.82 -5.35 10.26
N SER A 47 19.06 -5.36 9.74
CA SER A 47 20.05 -4.31 10.01
C SER A 47 19.63 -2.96 9.44
N GLY A 48 19.04 -2.92 8.25
CA GLY A 48 18.52 -1.70 7.62
C GLY A 48 17.33 -1.12 8.39
N LEU A 49 16.34 -1.97 8.70
CA LEU A 49 15.14 -1.60 9.45
C LEU A 49 15.46 -1.14 10.88
N ALA A 50 16.48 -1.74 11.52
CA ALA A 50 16.95 -1.31 12.83
C ALA A 50 17.62 0.07 12.76
N ARG A 51 18.42 0.36 11.73
CA ARG A 51 19.01 1.68 11.52
C ARG A 51 17.95 2.76 11.26
N ALA A 52 16.89 2.40 10.58
CA ALA A 52 15.73 3.27 10.34
C ALA A 52 14.82 3.44 11.58
N GLY A 53 15.11 2.77 12.70
CA GLY A 53 14.33 2.88 13.93
C GLY A 53 12.97 2.15 13.87
N LEU A 54 12.78 1.22 12.94
CA LEU A 54 11.57 0.40 12.85
C LEU A 54 11.70 -0.89 13.68
N LEU A 55 12.93 -1.36 13.87
CA LEU A 55 13.28 -2.49 14.72
C LEU A 55 14.30 -2.09 15.79
N VAL A 56 14.25 -2.77 16.91
CA VAL A 56 15.29 -2.72 17.95
C VAL A 56 15.97 -4.07 17.98
N ALA A 57 17.27 -4.09 17.77
CA ALA A 57 18.11 -5.28 17.87
C ALA A 57 18.90 -5.27 19.18
N SER A 58 18.84 -6.36 19.94
CA SER A 58 19.62 -6.59 21.15
C SER A 58 20.57 -7.75 20.95
N ARG A 59 21.81 -7.63 21.52
CA ARG A 59 22.85 -8.67 21.46
C ARG A 59 22.82 -9.53 22.73
N GLY A 60 23.37 -10.74 22.64
CA GLY A 60 23.54 -11.67 23.76
C GLY A 60 22.63 -12.90 23.72
N SER A 61 22.71 -13.78 24.72
CA SER A 61 21.98 -15.03 24.80
C SER A 61 20.44 -14.89 24.89
N GLY A 62 19.95 -13.73 25.30
CA GLY A 62 18.53 -13.32 25.25
C GLY A 62 18.26 -12.23 24.20
N GLY A 63 19.21 -12.00 23.29
CA GLY A 63 19.12 -10.99 22.26
C GLY A 63 18.19 -11.40 21.11
N GLY A 64 17.88 -10.44 20.26
CA GLY A 64 17.03 -10.67 19.10
C GLY A 64 16.48 -9.36 18.57
N VAL A 65 15.42 -9.44 17.79
CA VAL A 65 14.78 -8.31 17.13
C VAL A 65 13.36 -8.16 17.64
N ARG A 66 12.93 -6.93 17.87
CA ARG A 66 11.54 -6.59 18.19
C ARG A 66 11.15 -5.31 17.47
N LEU A 67 9.87 -5.05 17.32
CA LEU A 67 9.39 -3.77 16.81
C LEU A 67 9.84 -2.63 17.75
N ALA A 68 10.27 -1.53 17.19
CA ALA A 68 10.64 -0.32 17.95
C ALA A 68 9.40 0.43 18.45
N ARG A 69 8.27 0.29 17.74
CA ARG A 69 7.00 0.94 18.03
C ARG A 69 5.86 -0.08 17.86
N PRO A 70 4.67 0.16 18.41
CA PRO A 70 3.49 -0.67 18.12
C PRO A 70 3.24 -0.79 16.61
N ALA A 71 2.81 -1.96 16.13
CA ALA A 71 2.56 -2.21 14.71
C ALA A 71 1.56 -1.22 14.09
N ALA A 72 0.62 -0.70 14.87
CA ALA A 72 -0.32 0.32 14.43
C ALA A 72 0.33 1.70 14.17
N ALA A 73 1.52 1.94 14.75
CA ALA A 73 2.27 3.18 14.60
C ALA A 73 3.40 3.09 13.55
N ILE A 74 3.48 1.99 12.83
CA ILE A 74 4.41 1.78 11.72
C ILE A 74 3.57 1.61 10.46
N ASN A 75 3.90 2.34 9.38
CA ASN A 75 3.18 2.25 8.12
C ASN A 75 4.03 1.68 6.98
N VAL A 76 3.38 1.32 5.88
CA VAL A 76 4.04 0.69 4.73
C VAL A 76 5.04 1.64 4.06
N ALA A 77 4.75 2.94 4.00
CA ALA A 77 5.67 3.92 3.42
C ALA A 77 7.00 3.96 4.17
N GLU A 78 6.97 4.00 5.51
CA GLU A 78 8.18 3.98 6.34
C GLU A 78 9.02 2.71 6.13
N ILE A 79 8.38 1.55 5.95
CA ILE A 79 9.08 0.30 5.71
C ILE A 79 9.80 0.31 4.37
N ILE A 80 9.14 0.81 3.32
CA ILE A 80 9.72 0.93 1.97
C ILE A 80 10.87 1.94 2.01
N GLU A 81 10.64 3.11 2.57
CA GLU A 81 11.64 4.19 2.66
C GLU A 81 12.88 3.78 3.47
N ALA A 82 12.73 2.91 4.47
CA ALA A 82 13.85 2.38 5.25
C ALA A 82 14.83 1.53 4.43
N VAL A 83 14.38 0.98 3.31
CA VAL A 83 15.15 0.03 2.49
C VAL A 83 15.59 0.62 1.17
N GLU A 84 14.74 1.41 0.53
CA GLU A 84 14.98 1.99 -0.79
C GLU A 84 15.34 3.47 -0.76
N GLY A 85 15.15 4.12 0.37
CA GLY A 85 15.19 5.58 0.47
C GLY A 85 13.83 6.21 0.18
N PRO A 86 13.75 7.53 0.13
CA PRO A 86 12.51 8.27 -0.09
C PRO A 86 11.74 7.78 -1.31
N ILE A 87 10.41 7.67 -1.19
CA ILE A 87 9.57 7.28 -2.31
C ILE A 87 9.57 8.39 -3.34
N ALA A 88 10.20 8.13 -4.50
CA ALA A 88 10.27 9.04 -5.62
C ALA A 88 9.87 8.32 -6.92
N LEU A 89 8.80 8.80 -7.56
CA LEU A 89 8.30 8.22 -8.80
C LEU A 89 9.14 8.62 -10.02
N THR A 90 9.79 9.77 -9.93
CA THR A 90 10.62 10.35 -10.99
C THR A 90 11.83 11.03 -10.39
N SER A 91 12.91 11.17 -11.16
CA SER A 91 14.15 11.81 -10.69
C SER A 91 13.96 13.27 -10.24
N CYS A 92 12.96 13.96 -10.76
CA CYS A 92 12.72 15.37 -10.40
C CYS A 92 11.99 15.58 -9.05
N VAL A 93 11.48 14.51 -8.42
CA VAL A 93 10.93 14.54 -7.05
C VAL A 93 11.84 13.83 -6.05
N ASP A 94 12.94 13.24 -6.51
CA ASP A 94 13.99 12.67 -5.68
C ASP A 94 14.97 13.78 -5.28
N GLU A 95 14.95 14.18 -4.03
CA GLU A 95 15.82 15.25 -3.49
C GLU A 95 17.32 14.96 -3.65
N GLY A 96 17.69 13.71 -3.95
CA GLY A 96 19.08 13.27 -4.17
C GLY A 96 19.49 13.16 -5.64
N ARG A 97 18.57 13.29 -6.60
CA ARG A 97 18.80 13.05 -8.02
C ARG A 97 18.14 14.11 -8.88
N HIS A 98 18.94 15.03 -9.39
CA HIS A 98 18.54 16.03 -10.39
C HIS A 98 19.16 15.67 -11.75
N ASP A 99 18.95 14.43 -12.22
CA ASP A 99 19.54 13.91 -13.45
C ASP A 99 18.55 13.85 -14.64
N CYS A 100 17.40 14.50 -14.50
CA CYS A 100 16.41 14.56 -15.57
C CYS A 100 16.83 15.58 -16.65
N ALA A 101 17.10 15.09 -17.84
CA ALA A 101 17.51 15.93 -18.99
C ALA A 101 16.46 16.99 -19.39
N LEU A 102 15.21 16.85 -18.96
CA LEU A 102 14.10 17.76 -19.27
C LEU A 102 13.77 18.72 -18.11
N GLU A 103 14.47 18.66 -16.99
CA GLU A 103 14.09 19.36 -15.74
C GLU A 103 13.88 20.86 -15.95
N GLY A 104 14.74 21.52 -16.69
CA GLY A 104 14.66 22.97 -16.94
C GLY A 104 13.53 23.41 -17.87
N SER A 105 12.89 22.51 -18.62
CA SER A 105 11.83 22.81 -19.59
C SER A 105 10.56 21.99 -19.42
N CYS A 106 10.51 21.14 -18.40
CA CYS A 106 9.42 20.21 -18.19
C CYS A 106 8.19 20.89 -17.58
N LYS A 107 7.14 21.05 -18.38
CA LYS A 107 5.86 21.64 -17.93
C LYS A 107 5.09 20.72 -16.94
N VAL A 108 5.43 19.46 -16.87
CA VAL A 108 4.77 18.46 -16.00
C VAL A 108 5.48 18.33 -14.65
N GLN A 109 6.74 18.77 -14.55
CA GLN A 109 7.52 18.67 -13.31
C GLN A 109 6.78 19.17 -12.05
N PRO A 110 6.09 20.34 -12.04
CA PRO A 110 5.40 20.81 -10.85
C PRO A 110 4.28 19.90 -10.36
N HIS A 111 3.73 19.05 -11.25
CA HIS A 111 2.64 18.13 -10.91
C HIS A 111 3.14 16.82 -10.30
N TRP A 112 4.39 16.44 -10.55
CA TRP A 112 4.95 15.18 -10.03
C TRP A 112 5.06 15.17 -8.50
N GLY A 113 5.29 16.31 -7.87
CA GLY A 113 5.28 16.42 -6.41
C GLY A 113 3.93 16.02 -5.81
N VAL A 114 2.82 16.47 -6.41
CA VAL A 114 1.46 16.14 -5.97
C VAL A 114 1.17 14.64 -6.17
N VAL A 115 1.53 14.08 -7.32
CA VAL A 115 1.35 12.65 -7.64
C VAL A 115 2.16 11.79 -6.68
N ASN A 116 3.43 12.14 -6.46
CA ASN A 116 4.31 11.44 -5.53
C ASN A 116 3.76 11.47 -4.10
N GLY A 117 3.31 12.63 -3.65
CA GLY A 117 2.69 12.81 -2.35
C GLY A 117 1.42 11.96 -2.17
N ALA A 118 0.57 11.86 -3.20
CA ALA A 118 -0.62 11.02 -3.18
C ALA A 118 -0.27 9.52 -3.05
N VAL A 119 0.73 9.04 -3.81
CA VAL A 119 1.16 7.63 -3.72
C VAL A 119 1.79 7.34 -2.35
N ARG A 120 2.68 8.22 -1.87
CA ARG A 120 3.27 8.08 -0.54
C ARG A 120 2.21 8.12 0.55
N GLY A 121 1.24 9.03 0.45
CA GLY A 121 0.12 9.16 1.38
C GLY A 121 -0.71 7.87 1.45
N ALA A 122 -1.09 7.30 0.30
CA ALA A 122 -1.83 6.05 0.26
C ALA A 122 -1.07 4.88 0.94
N LEU A 123 0.25 4.82 0.80
CA LEU A 123 1.09 3.83 1.49
C LEU A 123 1.22 4.13 3.00
N ALA A 124 1.20 5.40 3.38
CA ALA A 124 1.28 5.82 4.77
C ALA A 124 -0.03 5.55 5.56
N GLU A 125 -1.16 5.47 4.89
CA GLU A 125 -2.45 5.10 5.51
C GLU A 125 -2.52 3.61 5.88
N ILE A 126 -1.69 2.76 5.28
CA ILE A 126 -1.67 1.33 5.55
C ILE A 126 -0.72 1.04 6.70
N SER A 127 -1.26 0.71 7.86
CA SER A 127 -0.45 0.34 9.03
C SER A 127 0.05 -1.10 8.94
N LEU A 128 1.19 -1.39 9.58
CA LEU A 128 1.70 -2.75 9.72
C LEU A 128 0.69 -3.66 10.45
N ALA A 129 -0.07 -3.12 11.40
CA ALA A 129 -1.11 -3.87 12.10
C ALA A 129 -2.21 -4.34 11.14
N SER A 130 -2.62 -3.52 10.17
CA SER A 130 -3.64 -3.91 9.18
C SER A 130 -3.16 -5.03 8.26
N LEU A 131 -1.86 -5.12 7.97
CA LEU A 131 -1.28 -6.22 7.18
C LEU A 131 -1.20 -7.54 7.95
N THR A 132 -1.25 -7.51 9.27
CA THR A 132 -1.22 -8.71 10.10
C THR A 132 -2.62 -9.21 10.47
N ALA A 133 -3.64 -8.38 10.34
CA ALA A 133 -5.03 -8.77 10.48
C ALA A 133 -5.44 -9.68 9.32
N THR A 134 -6.33 -10.64 9.59
CA THR A 134 -6.96 -11.43 8.52
C THR A 134 -7.67 -10.46 7.57
N PRO A 135 -7.47 -10.55 6.26
CA PRO A 135 -8.10 -9.62 5.34
C PRO A 135 -9.62 -9.77 5.44
N THR A 136 -10.25 -8.88 6.19
CA THR A 136 -11.67 -8.62 6.04
C THR A 136 -11.85 -7.98 4.66
N LYS A 137 -12.76 -8.50 3.86
CA LYS A 137 -13.07 -8.07 2.48
C LYS A 137 -13.63 -6.65 2.37
N SER A 138 -13.17 -5.71 3.15
CA SER A 138 -13.45 -4.29 2.98
C SER A 138 -12.28 -3.67 2.21
N ASN A 139 -12.38 -3.72 0.88
CA ASN A 139 -11.52 -2.93 0.01
C ASN A 139 -11.96 -1.45 0.15
N PRO A 140 -11.19 -0.56 0.78
CA PRO A 140 -11.59 0.84 0.92
C PRO A 140 -11.64 1.59 -0.42
N PHE A 141 -11.19 0.98 -1.51
CA PHE A 141 -11.26 1.52 -2.87
C PHE A 141 -12.55 1.16 -3.64
N VAL A 142 -13.46 0.40 -3.05
CA VAL A 142 -14.77 0.10 -3.65
C VAL A 142 -15.85 0.57 -2.71
N SER A 143 -16.02 1.86 -2.58
CA SER A 143 -17.27 2.44 -2.08
C SER A 143 -17.50 3.81 -2.69
N SER A 144 -18.07 3.80 -3.84
CA SER A 144 -19.21 4.64 -4.18
C SER A 144 -20.06 3.83 -5.12
N GLU A 145 -20.91 2.97 -4.53
CA GLU A 145 -22.17 2.65 -5.18
C GLU A 145 -22.85 4.00 -5.39
N VAL A 146 -22.75 4.48 -6.61
CA VAL A 146 -23.67 5.48 -7.12
C VAL A 146 -25.01 4.76 -7.20
N GLU A 147 -25.78 4.81 -6.12
CA GLU A 147 -27.22 4.58 -6.19
C GLU A 147 -27.78 5.69 -7.04
N THR A 148 -27.89 5.44 -8.34
CA THR A 148 -28.83 6.17 -9.18
C THR A 148 -30.22 5.76 -8.74
N PRO A 149 -31.05 6.65 -8.22
CA PRO A 149 -32.46 6.36 -8.04
C PRO A 149 -33.03 6.13 -9.44
N LEU A 150 -33.52 4.92 -9.70
CA LEU A 150 -34.40 4.64 -10.82
C LEU A 150 -35.70 5.40 -10.52
N ASP A 151 -35.75 6.64 -11.00
CA ASP A 151 -36.97 7.45 -10.98
C ASP A 151 -38.01 6.76 -11.85
N SER A 152 -39.14 6.53 -11.25
CA SER A 152 -40.31 5.88 -11.77
C SER A 152 -40.77 6.52 -13.09
N ALA A 153 -40.67 5.76 -14.17
CA ALA A 153 -41.33 6.08 -15.43
C ALA A 153 -42.86 6.04 -15.24
N PRO A 154 -43.59 7.11 -15.63
CA PRO A 154 -45.04 7.03 -15.63
C PRO A 154 -45.54 6.07 -16.70
N THR A 155 -46.32 5.09 -16.28
CA THR A 155 -47.09 4.22 -17.16
C THR A 155 -48.14 5.04 -17.93
N MET A 156 -47.83 5.38 -19.19
CA MET A 156 -48.86 5.86 -20.12
C MET A 156 -49.69 4.68 -20.56
N GLY A 157 -50.96 4.65 -20.11
CA GLY A 157 -51.95 3.72 -20.54
C GLY A 157 -52.26 3.88 -22.04
N LEU A 158 -52.04 2.85 -22.81
CA LEU A 158 -52.58 2.73 -24.16
C LEU A 158 -54.03 2.29 -24.05
N SER A 159 -54.91 3.28 -24.22
CA SER A 159 -56.33 3.12 -24.45
C SER A 159 -56.51 2.57 -25.90
N THR A 160 -56.90 1.31 -26.01
CA THR A 160 -57.38 0.71 -27.26
C THR A 160 -58.73 1.28 -27.62
N SER A 161 -58.81 2.06 -28.69
CA SER A 161 -60.06 2.28 -29.40
C SER A 161 -59.94 1.66 -30.78
N LEU A 162 -60.61 0.54 -30.91
CA LEU A 162 -61.04 -0.02 -32.21
C LEU A 162 -62.17 0.84 -32.76
N GLU A 163 -61.99 1.44 -33.89
CA GLU A 163 -63.12 1.77 -34.78
C GLU A 163 -62.79 1.34 -36.19
N ALA A 164 -63.60 0.41 -36.62
CA ALA A 164 -63.71 -0.06 -37.98
C ALA A 164 -64.56 0.91 -38.80
N ASN A 165 -64.14 1.23 -40.01
CA ASN A 165 -64.94 1.60 -41.16
C ASN A 165 -63.97 1.56 -42.34
N GLY A 166 -64.12 0.76 -43.35
CA GLY A 166 -65.31 0.44 -44.14
C GLY A 166 -65.30 1.28 -45.39
N ILE A 167 -65.28 0.61 -46.51
CA ILE A 167 -65.82 1.00 -47.81
C ILE A 167 -64.85 1.51 -48.90
N LEU A 168 -64.60 0.67 -49.89
CA LEU A 168 -64.88 0.78 -51.37
C LEU A 168 -64.17 1.94 -52.16
N GLN A 169 -63.32 1.65 -53.03
CA GLN A 169 -63.43 1.43 -54.51
C GLN A 169 -62.03 1.16 -55.04
#